data_3909d6693fd1b9db3bec7662c5633c55
#
_entry.id   3909d6693fd1b9db3bec7662c5633c55
#
_cell.length_a   1.000
_cell.length_b   1.000
_cell.length_c   1.000
_cell.angle_alpha   90.00
_cell.angle_beta   90.00
_cell.angle_gamma   90.00
#
_symmetry.space_group_name_H-M   'P 1'
#
loop_
_entity.id
_entity.type
_entity.pdbx_description
1 polymer ?
#
loop_
_entity_poly.entity_id
_entity_poly.type
_entity_poly.pdbx_seq_one_letter_code
_entity_poly.pdbx_strand_id
1 'polypeptide(L)'
;MNVTLIANEGSLLSIKRIYYRGKLDSCNYTCSYCPFGKKSHLTSTANMEQDKKAWEHFITAVEQWKGEPLQLFIIPYGEALIHNYYREGMMRLVALPQVIGISCQTNLSFPAGQWLNELQATPALISKIKVWASFHPEMTSVGKFVKQLHTLHHAGMQVCAGAVGNPSSKAELSDLRNTLLPDIYLFINAMQGLKTPLSREDIRFFSQLDNLFEYDLKNAPAQWDVCTGGRSSCLVDWKGDIYACPRSRVKIGNLYQNEKLNLSLPCKRKVCDCYIAFSNLRNHPLHRIMGEGAFWRIPDKPLITTVFFDVDGTLTDAQGKVPESYKNALQYMAQSSSLYLATSLSMEQARRKLGKTLFSLFKGGVFADGGLLSYAGQSKCLPVEMLLIEALSDELLSDEVLSNTCEEPIKITTHSYEGQIYKYSLLVRNKKQREEILAQLNERPYQIFYKAPLITVIHHEVSKKEGMLQICKALNLSPEYVLVVGNSLKDWPMMSAVPHSCAVMDAECALKERARYTLNPDRLPAFFHLNSYTLEKK
;
A
#
# COMPACT_ATOMS: atom_id res chain seq x y z
N MET A 1 -39.52 -9.19 13.11
CA MET A 1 -39.82 -8.59 11.77
C MET A 1 -38.59 -8.72 10.90
N ASN A 2 -38.75 -9.11 9.64
CA ASN A 2 -37.58 -9.21 8.73
C ASN A 2 -37.14 -7.80 8.32
N VAL A 3 -35.91 -7.42 8.61
CA VAL A 3 -35.36 -6.12 8.18
C VAL A 3 -34.82 -6.27 6.78
N THR A 4 -35.49 -5.67 5.81
CA THR A 4 -35.05 -5.60 4.41
C THR A 4 -35.20 -4.16 3.93
N LEU A 5 -34.12 -3.56 3.44
CA LEU A 5 -34.15 -2.22 2.87
C LEU A 5 -34.56 -2.33 1.40
N ILE A 6 -35.73 -1.80 1.05
CA ILE A 6 -36.28 -1.82 -0.33
C ILE A 6 -36.22 -0.39 -0.90
N ALA A 7 -35.76 -0.23 -2.13
CA ALA A 7 -35.81 1.04 -2.85
C ALA A 7 -37.21 1.31 -3.42
N ASN A 8 -37.53 2.59 -3.64
CA ASN A 8 -38.81 3.02 -4.21
C ASN A 8 -39.10 2.47 -5.62
N GLU A 9 -38.06 2.04 -6.35
CA GLU A 9 -38.16 1.54 -7.74
C GLU A 9 -38.25 0.01 -7.84
N GLY A 10 -38.51 -0.71 -6.73
CA GLY A 10 -38.65 -2.17 -6.73
C GLY A 10 -37.33 -2.95 -6.90
N SER A 11 -36.19 -2.28 -7.04
CA SER A 11 -34.88 -2.92 -7.02
C SER A 11 -34.45 -3.19 -5.58
N LEU A 12 -34.04 -4.44 -5.29
CA LEU A 12 -33.39 -4.78 -4.03
C LEU A 12 -32.12 -3.92 -3.90
N LEU A 13 -32.10 -3.07 -2.88
CA LEU A 13 -30.90 -2.33 -2.52
C LEU A 13 -29.85 -3.29 -2.02
N SER A 14 -28.72 -3.23 -2.66
CA SER A 14 -27.55 -4.02 -2.32
C SER A 14 -26.70 -3.30 -1.27
N ILE A 15 -27.29 -2.88 -0.12
CA ILE A 15 -26.49 -2.36 0.99
C ILE A 15 -25.63 -3.48 1.54
N LYS A 16 -24.32 -3.27 1.43
CA LYS A 16 -23.26 -4.20 1.87
C LYS A 16 -22.42 -3.62 3.00
N ARG A 17 -22.50 -2.30 3.22
CA ARG A 17 -21.62 -1.55 4.12
C ARG A 17 -22.41 -0.59 4.97
N ILE A 18 -22.31 -0.73 6.29
CA ILE A 18 -22.97 0.15 7.24
C ILE A 18 -21.92 0.79 8.15
N TYR A 19 -21.88 2.12 8.15
CA TYR A 19 -21.24 2.90 9.20
C TYR A 19 -22.26 3.10 10.32
N TYR A 20 -22.00 2.56 11.50
CA TYR A 20 -22.86 2.80 12.66
C TYR A 20 -22.29 3.92 13.51
N ARG A 21 -23.12 4.92 13.78
CA ARG A 21 -22.82 6.03 14.69
C ARG A 21 -23.81 6.05 15.84
N GLY A 22 -23.42 5.43 16.94
CA GLY A 22 -24.19 5.42 18.17
C GLY A 22 -24.40 6.82 18.76
N LYS A 23 -25.03 6.88 19.91
CA LYS A 23 -25.23 8.12 20.65
C LYS A 23 -24.00 8.51 21.48
N LEU A 24 -23.06 7.62 21.69
CA LEU A 24 -21.84 7.86 22.45
C LEU A 24 -21.09 9.09 21.89
N ASP A 25 -20.86 10.07 22.77
CA ASP A 25 -20.13 11.31 22.48
C ASP A 25 -19.05 11.60 23.54
N SER A 26 -18.74 10.63 24.41
CA SER A 26 -17.73 10.71 25.45
C SER A 26 -16.48 9.92 25.10
N CYS A 27 -15.34 10.46 25.50
CA CYS A 27 -14.05 9.83 25.39
C CYS A 27 -13.30 9.95 26.71
N ASN A 28 -12.48 8.95 27.03
CA ASN A 28 -11.58 9.01 28.19
C ASN A 28 -10.29 9.80 27.92
N TYR A 29 -10.10 10.29 26.67
CA TYR A 29 -9.01 11.17 26.27
C TYR A 29 -9.49 12.62 26.08
N THR A 30 -8.58 13.59 26.29
CA THR A 30 -8.85 15.03 26.26
C THR A 30 -8.01 15.76 25.22
N CYS A 31 -7.71 15.10 24.10
CA CYS A 31 -6.83 15.62 23.06
C CYS A 31 -7.21 17.04 22.63
N SER A 32 -6.24 17.95 22.59
CA SER A 32 -6.46 19.39 22.32
C SER A 32 -7.01 19.64 20.91
N TYR A 33 -6.66 18.80 19.95
CA TYR A 33 -7.05 18.86 18.54
C TYR A 33 -8.32 18.08 18.20
N CYS A 34 -8.87 17.31 19.15
CA CYS A 34 -10.06 16.51 18.88
C CYS A 34 -11.32 17.39 18.83
N PRO A 35 -12.10 17.37 17.74
CA PRO A 35 -13.33 18.14 17.67
C PRO A 35 -14.41 17.62 18.60
N PHE A 36 -14.27 16.37 19.11
CA PHE A 36 -15.24 15.70 19.98
C PHE A 36 -14.84 15.76 21.46
N GLY A 37 -13.56 15.82 21.80
CA GLY A 37 -13.05 15.83 23.18
C GLY A 37 -13.36 17.10 23.99
N LYS A 38 -13.91 18.14 23.35
CA LYS A 38 -14.30 19.40 24.02
C LYS A 38 -15.68 19.35 24.66
N LYS A 39 -16.46 18.30 24.40
CA LYS A 39 -17.75 18.09 25.06
C LYS A 39 -17.52 17.22 26.28
N SER A 40 -17.92 17.72 27.44
CA SER A 40 -17.71 17.18 28.79
C SER A 40 -17.33 15.69 28.88
N HIS A 41 -16.27 15.41 29.66
CA HIS A 41 -15.72 14.07 29.93
C HIS A 41 -16.70 13.13 30.66
N LEU A 42 -17.85 13.62 31.07
CA LEU A 42 -18.85 12.89 31.81
C LEU A 42 -20.12 12.79 30.99
N THR A 43 -20.19 11.72 30.19
CA THR A 43 -21.49 11.28 29.70
C THR A 43 -22.39 11.01 30.92
N SER A 44 -23.53 11.66 31.01
CA SER A 44 -24.47 11.38 32.08
C SER A 44 -24.90 9.90 32.03
N THR A 45 -25.18 9.29 33.17
CA THR A 45 -25.69 7.91 33.25
C THR A 45 -26.87 7.69 32.30
N ALA A 46 -27.77 8.68 32.19
CA ALA A 46 -28.89 8.64 31.26
C ALA A 46 -28.48 8.58 29.78
N ASN A 47 -27.42 9.29 29.36
CA ASN A 47 -26.92 9.23 28.01
C ASN A 47 -26.26 7.88 27.72
N MET A 48 -25.52 7.29 28.67
CA MET A 48 -24.94 5.95 28.54
C MET A 48 -26.01 4.87 28.39
N GLU A 49 -27.06 4.91 29.23
CA GLU A 49 -28.17 3.96 29.13
C GLU A 49 -28.91 4.10 27.79
N GLN A 50 -29.05 5.31 27.28
CA GLN A 50 -29.66 5.54 25.98
C GLN A 50 -28.77 5.05 24.83
N ASP A 51 -27.42 5.21 24.93
CA ASP A 51 -26.49 4.68 23.96
C ASP A 51 -26.50 3.14 23.96
N LYS A 52 -26.47 2.52 25.15
CA LYS A 52 -26.59 1.06 25.31
C LYS A 52 -27.87 0.50 24.67
N LYS A 53 -29.02 1.16 24.92
CA LYS A 53 -30.30 0.77 24.28
C LYS A 53 -30.25 0.92 22.77
N ALA A 54 -29.67 2.00 22.26
CA ALA A 54 -29.52 2.22 20.82
C ALA A 54 -28.59 1.20 20.17
N TRP A 55 -27.49 0.82 20.84
CA TRP A 55 -26.59 -0.21 20.39
C TRP A 55 -27.24 -1.59 20.32
N GLU A 56 -28.01 -1.97 21.37
CA GLU A 56 -28.77 -3.22 21.38
C GLU A 56 -29.83 -3.26 20.27
N HIS A 57 -30.50 -2.13 20.02
CA HIS A 57 -31.46 -2.03 18.94
C HIS A 57 -30.82 -2.20 17.55
N PHE A 58 -29.62 -1.65 17.37
CA PHE A 58 -28.83 -1.87 16.13
C PHE A 58 -28.44 -3.34 15.97
N ILE A 59 -27.95 -3.99 17.03
CA ILE A 59 -27.62 -5.41 17.00
C ILE A 59 -28.85 -6.23 16.59
N THR A 60 -30.00 -6.01 17.24
CA THR A 60 -31.26 -6.71 16.91
C THR A 60 -31.65 -6.52 15.44
N ALA A 61 -31.49 -5.31 14.89
CA ALA A 61 -31.78 -5.06 13.48
C ALA A 61 -30.84 -5.82 12.55
N VAL A 62 -29.55 -5.95 12.91
CA VAL A 62 -28.58 -6.75 12.13
C VAL A 62 -28.86 -8.25 12.28
N GLU A 63 -29.27 -8.75 13.44
CA GLU A 63 -29.68 -10.13 13.64
C GLU A 63 -30.85 -10.52 12.72
N GLN A 64 -31.76 -9.58 12.51
CA GLN A 64 -32.96 -9.75 11.66
C GLN A 64 -32.69 -9.43 10.17
N TRP A 65 -31.46 -9.06 9.81
CA TRP A 65 -31.08 -8.66 8.45
C TRP A 65 -31.23 -9.81 7.45
N LYS A 66 -31.92 -9.54 6.32
CA LYS A 66 -32.16 -10.50 5.23
C LYS A 66 -31.60 -10.03 3.89
N GLY A 67 -30.85 -8.94 3.89
CA GLY A 67 -30.22 -8.41 2.68
C GLY A 67 -28.87 -9.07 2.37
N GLU A 68 -28.06 -8.38 1.58
CA GLU A 68 -26.69 -8.77 1.24
C GLU A 68 -25.82 -8.94 2.50
N PRO A 69 -24.78 -9.76 2.44
CA PRO A 69 -23.80 -9.87 3.52
C PRO A 69 -23.20 -8.51 3.89
N LEU A 70 -23.11 -8.26 5.19
CA LEU A 70 -22.77 -6.95 5.73
C LEU A 70 -21.32 -6.82 6.16
N GLN A 71 -20.75 -5.68 5.83
CA GLN A 71 -19.55 -5.11 6.42
C GLN A 71 -19.97 -3.97 7.36
N LEU A 72 -19.56 -4.03 8.61
CA LEU A 72 -19.93 -3.07 9.64
C LEU A 72 -18.72 -2.25 10.08
N PHE A 73 -18.88 -0.92 10.20
CA PHE A 73 -17.85 -0.06 10.75
C PHE A 73 -18.42 0.81 11.87
N ILE A 74 -18.00 0.51 13.09
CA ILE A 74 -18.48 1.17 14.32
C ILE A 74 -17.65 2.42 14.57
N ILE A 75 -18.26 3.59 14.43
CA ILE A 75 -17.60 4.90 14.44
C ILE A 75 -18.29 5.94 15.34
N PRO A 76 -18.44 5.68 16.65
CA PRO A 76 -19.01 6.68 17.57
C PRO A 76 -18.16 7.94 17.63
N TYR A 77 -18.65 8.97 18.27
CA TYR A 77 -17.89 10.21 18.51
C TYR A 77 -16.96 10.15 19.72
N GLY A 78 -17.02 9.09 20.51
CA GLY A 78 -16.20 8.85 21.68
C GLY A 78 -15.39 7.56 21.57
N GLU A 79 -14.91 7.06 22.70
CA GLU A 79 -14.21 5.77 22.77
C GLU A 79 -15.18 4.65 23.16
N ALA A 80 -15.59 3.84 22.18
CA ALA A 80 -16.56 2.78 22.38
C ALA A 80 -16.00 1.59 23.16
N LEU A 81 -14.75 1.20 22.90
CA LEU A 81 -14.24 -0.09 23.39
C LEU A 81 -13.84 -0.10 24.86
N ILE A 82 -13.88 1.04 25.56
CA ILE A 82 -13.79 1.03 27.04
C ILE A 82 -15.06 0.51 27.67
N HIS A 83 -16.18 0.45 26.93
CA HIS A 83 -17.48 -0.03 27.41
C HIS A 83 -17.70 -1.48 27.02
N ASN A 84 -17.94 -2.36 27.99
CA ASN A 84 -18.14 -3.79 27.79
C ASN A 84 -19.25 -4.10 26.79
N TYR A 85 -20.38 -3.37 26.87
CA TYR A 85 -21.52 -3.63 25.97
C TYR A 85 -21.20 -3.44 24.48
N TYR A 86 -20.24 -2.56 24.11
CA TYR A 86 -19.77 -2.47 22.74
C TYR A 86 -18.94 -3.69 22.35
N ARG A 87 -18.02 -4.13 23.22
CA ARG A 87 -17.18 -5.31 22.97
C ARG A 87 -18.02 -6.57 22.84
N GLU A 88 -18.95 -6.81 23.77
CA GLU A 88 -19.90 -7.92 23.76
C GLU A 88 -20.79 -7.88 22.51
N GLY A 89 -21.33 -6.73 22.15
CA GLY A 89 -22.15 -6.57 20.97
C GLY A 89 -21.40 -6.80 19.67
N MET A 90 -20.13 -6.36 19.57
CA MET A 90 -19.29 -6.67 18.42
C MET A 90 -19.09 -8.19 18.26
N MET A 91 -18.96 -8.92 19.37
CA MET A 91 -18.84 -10.39 19.33
C MET A 91 -20.11 -11.07 18.84
N ARG A 92 -21.26 -10.62 19.32
CA ARG A 92 -22.56 -11.10 18.80
C ARG A 92 -22.68 -10.86 17.31
N LEU A 93 -22.34 -9.64 16.86
CA LEU A 93 -22.42 -9.28 15.45
C LEU A 93 -21.46 -10.09 14.56
N VAL A 94 -20.20 -10.29 14.97
CA VAL A 94 -19.23 -11.04 14.15
C VAL A 94 -19.58 -12.53 14.02
N ALA A 95 -20.30 -13.08 14.98
CA ALA A 95 -20.76 -14.46 14.95
C ALA A 95 -21.94 -14.70 13.98
N LEU A 96 -22.61 -13.64 13.54
CA LEU A 96 -23.72 -13.75 12.60
C LEU A 96 -23.22 -14.14 11.20
N PRO A 97 -23.88 -15.10 10.52
CA PRO A 97 -23.45 -15.53 9.18
C PRO A 97 -23.54 -14.43 8.14
N GLN A 98 -24.50 -13.50 8.27
CA GLN A 98 -24.65 -12.34 7.39
C GLN A 98 -23.58 -11.25 7.61
N VAL A 99 -22.80 -11.29 8.69
CA VAL A 99 -21.71 -10.34 8.95
C VAL A 99 -20.39 -10.94 8.48
N ILE A 100 -19.86 -10.40 7.39
CA ILE A 100 -18.59 -10.86 6.79
C ILE A 100 -17.36 -10.11 7.33
N GLY A 101 -17.57 -9.01 8.03
CA GLY A 101 -16.52 -8.25 8.72
C GLY A 101 -17.06 -7.13 9.56
N ILE A 102 -16.40 -6.87 10.68
CA ILE A 102 -16.70 -5.76 11.56
C ILE A 102 -15.45 -4.97 11.89
N SER A 103 -15.53 -3.66 11.82
CA SER A 103 -14.44 -2.77 12.17
C SER A 103 -14.87 -1.79 13.26
N CYS A 104 -13.90 -1.31 14.03
CA CYS A 104 -14.11 -0.21 14.97
C CYS A 104 -12.95 0.78 14.90
N GLN A 105 -13.27 2.02 15.23
CA GLN A 105 -12.28 3.05 15.51
C GLN A 105 -12.10 3.16 17.03
N THR A 106 -10.84 3.14 17.50
CA THR A 106 -10.52 3.15 18.94
C THR A 106 -9.19 3.85 19.22
N ASN A 107 -9.03 4.39 20.42
CA ASN A 107 -7.75 4.91 20.91
C ASN A 107 -6.91 3.86 21.65
N LEU A 108 -7.35 2.60 21.68
CA LEU A 108 -6.69 1.46 22.36
C LEU A 108 -6.37 1.70 23.85
N SER A 109 -7.14 2.50 24.55
CA SER A 109 -6.95 2.74 25.98
C SER A 109 -7.47 1.62 26.90
N PHE A 110 -8.14 0.63 26.33
CA PHE A 110 -8.62 -0.57 27.03
C PHE A 110 -7.56 -1.70 26.97
N PRO A 111 -7.60 -2.68 27.91
CA PRO A 111 -6.66 -3.79 27.90
C PRO A 111 -6.95 -4.78 26.76
N ALA A 112 -6.17 -4.74 25.69
CA ALA A 112 -6.37 -5.61 24.51
C ALA A 112 -6.32 -7.12 24.85
N GLY A 113 -5.42 -7.54 25.75
CA GLY A 113 -5.35 -8.92 26.21
C GLY A 113 -6.59 -9.39 26.96
N GLN A 114 -7.21 -8.51 27.77
CA GLN A 114 -8.48 -8.81 28.43
C GLN A 114 -9.59 -8.99 27.39
N TRP A 115 -9.69 -8.12 26.40
CA TRP A 115 -10.68 -8.25 25.33
C TRP A 115 -10.52 -9.58 24.59
N LEU A 116 -9.30 -9.97 24.26
CA LEU A 116 -9.04 -11.26 23.59
C LEU A 116 -9.49 -12.46 24.45
N ASN A 117 -9.29 -12.39 25.76
CA ASN A 117 -9.78 -13.43 26.69
C ASN A 117 -11.32 -13.47 26.76
N GLU A 118 -11.97 -12.29 26.77
CA GLU A 118 -13.42 -12.16 26.74
C GLU A 118 -14.01 -12.72 25.43
N LEU A 119 -13.29 -12.59 24.32
CA LEU A 119 -13.73 -13.01 23.00
C LEU A 119 -13.98 -14.51 22.88
N GLN A 120 -13.22 -15.39 23.57
CA GLN A 120 -13.26 -16.86 23.41
C GLN A 120 -13.50 -17.32 21.95
N ALA A 121 -13.08 -16.50 20.99
CA ALA A 121 -13.45 -16.60 19.60
C ALA A 121 -12.50 -17.54 18.85
N THR A 122 -13.03 -18.26 17.89
CA THR A 122 -12.22 -19.03 16.96
C THR A 122 -11.37 -18.11 16.08
N PRO A 123 -10.21 -18.56 15.57
CA PRO A 123 -9.40 -17.77 14.62
C PRO A 123 -10.20 -17.25 13.42
N ALA A 124 -11.20 -18.01 12.96
CA ALA A 124 -12.09 -17.60 11.86
C ALA A 124 -12.95 -16.38 12.21
N LEU A 125 -13.43 -16.25 13.44
CA LEU A 125 -14.18 -15.08 13.89
C LEU A 125 -13.24 -13.89 14.14
N ILE A 126 -12.07 -14.13 14.73
CA ILE A 126 -11.07 -13.08 14.98
C ILE A 126 -10.62 -12.44 13.68
N SER A 127 -10.42 -13.19 12.60
CA SER A 127 -10.01 -12.67 11.30
C SER A 127 -11.04 -11.72 10.64
N LYS A 128 -12.32 -11.80 11.05
CA LYS A 128 -13.36 -10.88 10.60
C LYS A 128 -13.30 -9.52 11.34
N ILE A 129 -12.59 -9.44 12.49
CA ILE A 129 -12.50 -8.21 13.28
C ILE A 129 -11.35 -7.36 12.75
N LYS A 130 -11.67 -6.09 12.48
CA LYS A 130 -10.73 -5.09 11.98
C LYS A 130 -10.67 -3.92 12.94
N VAL A 131 -9.46 -3.48 13.28
CA VAL A 131 -9.27 -2.41 14.27
C VAL A 131 -8.49 -1.25 13.65
N TRP A 132 -9.13 -0.11 13.51
CA TRP A 132 -8.46 1.14 13.17
C TRP A 132 -8.13 1.89 14.45
N ALA A 133 -6.88 1.77 14.91
CA ALA A 133 -6.41 2.29 16.19
C ALA A 133 -5.81 3.69 16.03
N SER A 134 -6.32 4.67 16.75
CA SER A 134 -5.85 6.05 16.71
C SER A 134 -4.84 6.32 17.82
N PHE A 135 -3.60 6.63 17.43
CA PHE A 135 -2.56 7.10 18.35
C PHE A 135 -2.75 8.58 18.67
N HIS A 136 -2.71 8.91 19.95
CA HIS A 136 -2.87 10.27 20.46
C HIS A 136 -1.66 10.60 21.35
N PRO A 137 -0.61 11.28 20.83
CA PRO A 137 0.65 11.52 21.54
C PRO A 137 0.47 12.33 22.82
N GLU A 138 -0.53 13.20 22.92
CA GLU A 138 -0.86 13.95 24.12
C GLU A 138 -1.36 13.07 25.29
N MET A 139 -1.82 11.85 25.01
CA MET A 139 -2.58 11.02 25.95
C MET A 139 -1.91 9.69 26.26
N THR A 140 -1.04 9.19 25.39
CA THR A 140 -0.40 7.88 25.57
C THR A 140 0.99 7.86 24.94
N SER A 141 1.88 7.01 25.44
CA SER A 141 3.19 6.80 24.84
C SER A 141 3.13 5.81 23.68
N VAL A 142 4.07 5.92 22.73
CA VAL A 142 4.22 4.99 21.60
C VAL A 142 4.30 3.55 22.09
N GLY A 143 5.15 3.25 23.08
CA GLY A 143 5.32 1.88 23.61
C GLY A 143 4.03 1.27 24.17
N LYS A 144 3.23 2.05 24.91
CA LYS A 144 1.93 1.56 25.42
C LYS A 144 0.94 1.27 24.28
N PHE A 145 0.82 2.20 23.33
CA PHE A 145 -0.08 2.06 22.20
C PHE A 145 0.30 0.87 21.32
N VAL A 146 1.58 0.78 20.93
CA VAL A 146 2.09 -0.28 20.05
C VAL A 146 1.96 -1.65 20.71
N LYS A 147 2.23 -1.77 22.01
CA LYS A 147 2.02 -3.04 22.75
C LYS A 147 0.59 -3.55 22.62
N GLN A 148 -0.41 -2.69 22.81
CA GLN A 148 -1.83 -3.06 22.69
C GLN A 148 -2.16 -3.44 21.24
N LEU A 149 -1.68 -2.66 20.26
CA LEU A 149 -1.93 -2.92 18.84
C LEU A 149 -1.31 -4.24 18.39
N HIS A 150 -0.05 -4.49 18.76
CA HIS A 150 0.64 -5.77 18.45
C HIS A 150 -0.05 -6.96 19.09
N THR A 151 -0.61 -6.80 20.32
CA THR A 151 -1.39 -7.86 20.97
C THR A 151 -2.59 -8.29 20.11
N LEU A 152 -3.34 -7.33 19.55
CA LEU A 152 -4.46 -7.63 18.64
C LEU A 152 -4.00 -8.21 17.31
N HIS A 153 -2.92 -7.66 16.75
CA HIS A 153 -2.34 -8.14 15.49
C HIS A 153 -1.87 -9.59 15.59
N HIS A 154 -1.11 -9.95 16.63
CA HIS A 154 -0.63 -11.31 16.84
C HIS A 154 -1.76 -12.31 17.12
N ALA A 155 -2.91 -11.86 17.60
CA ALA A 155 -4.12 -12.70 17.72
C ALA A 155 -4.84 -12.95 16.39
N GLY A 156 -4.39 -12.32 15.30
CA GLY A 156 -4.96 -12.50 13.95
C GLY A 156 -6.01 -11.46 13.55
N MET A 157 -6.20 -10.40 14.34
CA MET A 157 -7.03 -9.27 13.91
C MET A 157 -6.29 -8.46 12.83
N GLN A 158 -7.05 -7.95 11.87
CA GLN A 158 -6.51 -6.98 10.92
C GLN A 158 -6.48 -5.60 11.59
N VAL A 159 -5.31 -5.01 11.66
CA VAL A 159 -5.12 -3.74 12.36
C VAL A 159 -4.49 -2.68 11.47
N CYS A 160 -4.80 -1.41 11.74
CA CYS A 160 -4.15 -0.25 11.18
C CYS A 160 -3.92 0.76 12.30
N ALA A 161 -2.76 1.38 12.34
CA ALA A 161 -2.51 2.53 13.18
C ALA A 161 -2.95 3.80 12.46
N GLY A 162 -3.57 4.72 13.17
CA GLY A 162 -3.92 6.05 12.68
C GLY A 162 -3.37 7.12 13.59
N ALA A 163 -3.05 8.29 13.05
CA ALA A 163 -2.68 9.46 13.83
C ALA A 163 -3.12 10.75 13.14
N VAL A 164 -3.14 11.86 13.88
CA VAL A 164 -3.36 13.19 13.29
C VAL A 164 -2.03 13.80 12.90
N GLY A 165 -1.92 14.32 11.68
CA GLY A 165 -0.76 15.02 11.15
C GLY A 165 -0.60 16.40 11.81
N ASN A 166 -0.26 16.41 13.09
CA ASN A 166 0.04 17.61 13.85
C ASN A 166 1.54 17.90 13.74
N PRO A 167 1.96 19.08 13.23
CA PRO A 167 3.37 19.43 13.11
C PRO A 167 4.18 19.38 14.42
N SER A 168 3.51 19.57 15.57
CA SER A 168 4.15 19.49 16.88
C SER A 168 4.45 18.06 17.34
N SER A 169 3.93 17.03 16.66
CA SER A 169 4.06 15.62 17.05
C SER A 169 4.90 14.80 16.07
N LYS A 170 5.74 15.45 15.26
CA LYS A 170 6.57 14.78 14.25
C LYS A 170 7.50 13.71 14.85
N ALA A 171 8.10 14.01 15.99
CA ALA A 171 9.02 13.09 16.67
C ALA A 171 8.30 11.80 17.11
N GLU A 172 7.15 11.94 17.77
CA GLU A 172 6.33 10.83 18.23
C GLU A 172 5.76 10.01 17.07
N LEU A 173 5.43 10.65 15.95
CA LEU A 173 4.95 9.95 14.75
C LEU A 173 6.07 9.18 14.04
N SER A 174 7.29 9.71 14.02
CA SER A 174 8.47 8.97 13.54
C SER A 174 8.77 7.77 14.44
N ASP A 175 8.76 7.94 15.77
CA ASP A 175 8.94 6.87 16.72
C ASP A 175 7.84 5.79 16.58
N LEU A 176 6.59 6.21 16.45
CA LEU A 176 5.47 5.31 16.16
C LEU A 176 5.75 4.45 14.93
N ARG A 177 6.14 5.06 13.79
CA ARG A 177 6.41 4.31 12.57
C ARG A 177 7.56 3.32 12.75
N ASN A 178 8.62 3.74 13.43
CA ASN A 178 9.80 2.90 13.64
C ASN A 178 9.53 1.71 14.60
N THR A 179 8.58 1.87 15.52
CA THR A 179 8.20 0.85 16.50
C THR A 179 7.14 -0.12 15.99
N LEU A 180 6.28 0.32 15.05
CA LEU A 180 5.26 -0.54 14.44
C LEU A 180 5.90 -1.63 13.56
N LEU A 181 5.33 -2.84 13.58
CA LEU A 181 5.69 -3.88 12.63
C LEU A 181 5.54 -3.39 11.18
N PRO A 182 6.39 -3.85 10.25
CA PRO A 182 6.38 -3.38 8.85
C PRO A 182 5.04 -3.64 8.14
N ASP A 183 4.32 -4.67 8.50
CA ASP A 183 3.03 -5.06 7.91
C ASP A 183 1.82 -4.34 8.52
N ILE A 184 2.02 -3.47 9.52
CA ILE A 184 0.99 -2.58 10.06
C ILE A 184 1.02 -1.23 9.33
N TYR A 185 -0.07 -0.92 8.62
CA TYR A 185 -0.21 0.38 7.94
C TYR A 185 -0.38 1.50 8.96
N LEU A 186 0.32 2.62 8.74
CA LEU A 186 0.15 3.86 9.51
C LEU A 186 -0.54 4.89 8.62
N PHE A 187 -1.78 5.24 8.95
CA PHE A 187 -2.57 6.26 8.28
C PHE A 187 -2.47 7.60 9.02
N ILE A 188 -2.16 8.66 8.30
CA ILE A 188 -2.09 10.02 8.86
C ILE A 188 -3.28 10.85 8.38
N ASN A 189 -4.17 11.22 9.30
CA ASN A 189 -5.26 12.15 8.98
C ASN A 189 -4.74 13.59 8.94
N ALA A 190 -5.12 14.34 7.94
CA ALA A 190 -4.86 15.77 7.91
C ALA A 190 -5.54 16.47 9.11
N MET A 191 -4.78 17.28 9.83
CA MET A 191 -5.32 18.03 10.98
C MET A 191 -6.32 19.09 10.50
N GLN A 192 -7.53 19.04 11.02
CA GLN A 192 -8.58 20.03 10.71
C GLN A 192 -8.48 21.23 11.65
N GLY A 193 -8.87 22.41 11.15
CA GLY A 193 -8.94 23.62 11.96
C GLY A 193 -7.60 24.26 12.31
N LEU A 194 -6.54 23.95 11.56
CA LEU A 194 -5.26 24.65 11.66
C LEU A 194 -5.45 26.13 11.34
N LYS A 195 -4.86 27.02 12.18
CA LYS A 195 -4.83 28.47 11.92
C LYS A 195 -3.95 28.81 10.71
N THR A 196 -2.88 28.06 10.53
CA THR A 196 -1.95 28.16 9.40
C THR A 196 -1.95 26.86 8.62
N PRO A 197 -2.03 26.87 7.28
CA PRO A 197 -1.92 25.68 6.47
C PRO A 197 -0.58 24.95 6.75
N LEU A 198 -0.57 23.63 6.54
CA LEU A 198 0.66 22.85 6.62
C LEU A 198 1.73 23.38 5.65
N SER A 199 2.95 23.48 6.11
CA SER A 199 4.09 23.83 5.25
C SER A 199 4.39 22.72 4.25
N ARG A 200 5.15 23.03 3.18
CA ARG A 200 5.62 22.01 2.23
C ARG A 200 6.49 20.94 2.91
N GLU A 201 7.23 21.33 3.94
CA GLU A 201 8.04 20.41 4.74
C GLU A 201 7.17 19.47 5.55
N ASP A 202 6.11 19.98 6.21
CA ASP A 202 5.16 19.16 6.95
C ASP A 202 4.48 18.15 6.04
N ILE A 203 4.00 18.60 4.87
CA ILE A 203 3.35 17.73 3.88
C ILE A 203 4.31 16.63 3.44
N ARG A 204 5.57 16.99 3.12
CA ARG A 204 6.60 16.00 2.73
C ARG A 204 6.85 15.00 3.86
N PHE A 205 6.99 15.48 5.09
CA PHE A 205 7.21 14.62 6.25
C PHE A 205 6.05 13.62 6.46
N PHE A 206 4.81 14.10 6.47
CA PHE A 206 3.65 13.21 6.65
C PHE A 206 3.45 12.27 5.46
N SER A 207 3.75 12.70 4.24
CA SER A 207 3.71 11.83 3.05
C SER A 207 4.77 10.73 3.08
N GLN A 208 5.90 10.94 3.77
CA GLN A 208 6.88 9.88 4.01
C GLN A 208 6.37 8.81 5.00
N LEU A 209 5.55 9.20 5.96
CA LEU A 209 4.91 8.28 6.90
C LEU A 209 3.71 7.57 6.30
N ASP A 210 2.91 8.28 5.51
CA ASP A 210 1.68 7.81 4.87
C ASP A 210 1.60 8.29 3.43
N ASN A 211 1.77 7.38 2.48
CA ASN A 211 1.69 7.66 1.05
C ASN A 211 0.31 8.14 0.56
N LEU A 212 -0.72 7.99 1.40
CA LEU A 212 -2.08 8.47 1.11
C LEU A 212 -2.38 9.86 1.71
N PHE A 213 -1.44 10.43 2.47
CA PHE A 213 -1.64 11.69 3.17
C PHE A 213 -2.08 12.85 2.28
N GLU A 214 -1.50 12.97 1.09
CA GLU A 214 -1.88 14.03 0.15
C GLU A 214 -3.33 13.90 -0.35
N TYR A 215 -3.89 12.70 -0.39
CA TYR A 215 -5.30 12.50 -0.76
C TYR A 215 -6.24 12.96 0.37
N ASP A 216 -5.82 12.86 1.63
CA ASP A 216 -6.60 13.36 2.78
C ASP A 216 -6.56 14.91 2.87
N LEU A 217 -5.50 15.54 2.34
CA LEU A 217 -5.40 17.00 2.25
C LEU A 217 -6.31 17.62 1.19
N LYS A 218 -6.59 16.90 0.10
CA LYS A 218 -7.29 17.41 -1.07
C LYS A 218 -8.77 17.05 -1.00
N ASN A 219 -9.64 18.05 -0.97
CA ASN A 219 -11.05 17.82 -1.17
C ASN A 219 -11.31 17.24 -2.58
N ALA A 220 -12.12 16.19 -2.66
CA ALA A 220 -12.55 15.63 -3.93
C ALA A 220 -13.89 16.27 -4.37
N PRO A 221 -14.11 16.51 -5.67
CA PRO A 221 -15.42 16.90 -6.16
C PRO A 221 -16.48 15.85 -5.77
N ALA A 222 -17.64 16.28 -5.30
CA ALA A 222 -18.73 15.37 -5.03
C ALA A 222 -19.35 14.90 -6.34
N GLN A 223 -19.32 13.59 -6.60
CA GLN A 223 -19.80 12.96 -7.83
C GLN A 223 -20.84 11.90 -7.45
N TRP A 224 -22.10 12.26 -7.56
CA TRP A 224 -23.21 11.41 -7.12
C TRP A 224 -23.34 10.11 -7.93
N ASP A 225 -23.07 10.15 -9.20
CA ASP A 225 -23.13 9.03 -10.15
C ASP A 225 -22.16 7.88 -9.80
N VAL A 226 -20.96 8.21 -9.31
CA VAL A 226 -19.95 7.23 -8.89
C VAL A 226 -19.91 6.98 -7.37
N CYS A 227 -20.74 7.72 -6.61
CA CYS A 227 -20.81 7.58 -5.16
C CYS A 227 -21.60 6.32 -4.75
N THR A 228 -21.07 5.52 -3.83
CA THR A 228 -21.76 4.35 -3.25
C THR A 228 -22.70 4.70 -2.12
N GLY A 229 -22.59 5.92 -1.59
CA GLY A 229 -23.38 6.41 -0.46
C GLY A 229 -24.88 6.40 -0.73
N GLY A 230 -25.65 5.72 0.11
CA GLY A 230 -27.07 5.50 -0.05
C GLY A 230 -27.44 4.37 -1.02
N ARG A 231 -26.49 3.77 -1.72
CA ARG A 231 -26.69 2.68 -2.71
C ARG A 231 -26.17 1.34 -2.17
N SER A 232 -24.87 1.20 -1.96
CA SER A 232 -24.24 0.01 -1.38
C SER A 232 -23.58 0.26 -0.03
N SER A 233 -23.48 1.51 0.39
CA SER A 233 -22.99 1.93 1.71
C SER A 233 -23.93 2.99 2.30
N CYS A 234 -24.09 3.00 3.61
CA CYS A 234 -24.88 4.01 4.30
C CYS A 234 -24.36 4.26 5.72
N LEU A 235 -24.72 5.41 6.30
CA LEU A 235 -24.57 5.67 7.71
C LEU A 235 -25.90 5.43 8.41
N VAL A 236 -25.88 4.71 9.51
CA VAL A 236 -27.02 4.54 10.43
C VAL A 236 -26.68 5.22 11.74
N ASP A 237 -27.54 6.11 12.20
CA ASP A 237 -27.39 6.75 13.50
C ASP A 237 -28.09 5.98 14.64
N TRP A 238 -27.97 6.48 15.86
CA TRP A 238 -28.54 5.86 17.05
C TRP A 238 -30.06 5.75 17.07
N LYS A 239 -30.78 6.53 16.24
CA LYS A 239 -32.24 6.45 16.05
C LYS A 239 -32.64 5.48 14.93
N GLY A 240 -31.67 4.89 14.26
CA GLY A 240 -31.88 4.09 13.06
C GLY A 240 -32.03 4.92 11.79
N ASP A 241 -31.91 6.24 11.87
CA ASP A 241 -31.98 7.10 10.69
C ASP A 241 -30.82 6.84 9.75
N ILE A 242 -31.13 6.67 8.46
CA ILE A 242 -30.19 6.31 7.42
C ILE A 242 -29.82 7.54 6.60
N TYR A 243 -28.51 7.72 6.39
CA TYR A 243 -27.93 8.79 5.58
C TYR A 243 -26.98 8.19 4.55
N ALA A 244 -26.81 8.85 3.41
CA ALA A 244 -25.86 8.40 2.38
C ALA A 244 -24.40 8.37 2.89
N CYS A 245 -24.02 9.34 3.72
CA CYS A 245 -22.71 9.39 4.39
C CYS A 245 -22.76 10.37 5.57
N PRO A 246 -21.72 10.44 6.44
CA PRO A 246 -21.70 11.35 7.61
C PRO A 246 -21.80 12.84 7.27
N ARG A 247 -21.49 13.21 6.04
CA ARG A 247 -21.58 14.60 5.56
C ARG A 247 -22.95 14.92 4.92
N SER A 248 -23.73 13.90 4.57
CA SER A 248 -25.12 14.11 4.12
C SER A 248 -26.01 14.46 5.32
N ARG A 249 -26.82 15.50 5.17
CA ARG A 249 -27.83 15.88 6.15
C ARG A 249 -29.24 15.43 5.74
N VAL A 250 -29.34 14.71 4.65
CA VAL A 250 -30.59 14.22 4.10
C VAL A 250 -30.82 12.82 4.61
N LYS A 251 -31.84 12.63 5.42
CA LYS A 251 -32.34 11.32 5.83
C LYS A 251 -32.97 10.64 4.63
N ILE A 252 -32.56 9.41 4.33
CA ILE A 252 -33.04 8.61 3.20
C ILE A 252 -33.93 7.44 3.63
N GLY A 253 -34.08 7.19 4.92
CA GLY A 253 -34.92 6.16 5.51
C GLY A 253 -34.62 5.92 6.97
N ASN A 254 -35.20 4.86 7.53
CA ASN A 254 -34.95 4.43 8.90
C ASN A 254 -34.87 2.90 8.97
N LEU A 255 -33.77 2.37 9.58
CA LEU A 255 -33.48 0.95 9.68
C LEU A 255 -34.51 0.19 10.55
N TYR A 256 -35.06 0.87 11.57
CA TYR A 256 -35.94 0.25 12.57
C TYR A 256 -37.43 0.32 12.19
N GLN A 257 -37.79 1.13 11.21
CA GLN A 257 -39.15 1.38 10.80
C GLN A 257 -39.60 0.68 9.53
N ASN A 258 -38.72 -0.13 8.92
CA ASN A 258 -38.96 -0.77 7.62
C ASN A 258 -39.39 0.22 6.52
N GLU A 259 -38.95 1.47 6.61
CA GLU A 259 -39.22 2.49 5.60
C GLU A 259 -38.53 2.16 4.29
N LYS A 260 -39.21 2.41 3.16
CA LYS A 260 -38.55 2.37 1.84
C LYS A 260 -37.51 3.48 1.75
N LEU A 261 -36.31 3.15 1.28
CA LEU A 261 -35.26 4.14 1.13
C LEU A 261 -35.56 5.09 -0.03
N ASN A 262 -35.50 6.38 0.26
CA ASN A 262 -35.64 7.42 -0.75
C ASN A 262 -34.28 7.73 -1.40
N LEU A 263 -33.94 7.04 -2.46
CA LEU A 263 -32.68 7.19 -3.19
C LEU A 263 -32.71 8.27 -4.26
N SER A 264 -33.86 8.83 -4.55
CA SER A 264 -33.99 9.91 -5.54
C SER A 264 -33.43 11.25 -5.06
N LEU A 265 -33.06 11.34 -3.77
CA LEU A 265 -32.49 12.55 -3.19
C LEU A 265 -30.96 12.58 -3.41
N PRO A 266 -30.47 13.40 -4.36
CA PRO A 266 -29.05 13.50 -4.62
C PRO A 266 -28.33 14.16 -3.43
N CYS A 267 -27.05 13.82 -3.28
CA CYS A 267 -26.18 14.53 -2.35
C CYS A 267 -26.05 16.01 -2.77
N LYS A 268 -26.40 16.94 -1.89
CA LYS A 268 -26.34 18.39 -2.15
C LYS A 268 -24.94 18.99 -1.94
N ARG A 269 -23.95 18.20 -1.60
CA ARG A 269 -22.58 18.69 -1.41
C ARG A 269 -21.86 18.89 -2.74
N LYS A 270 -21.02 19.92 -2.79
CA LYS A 270 -20.14 20.21 -3.93
C LYS A 270 -18.80 19.47 -3.83
N VAL A 271 -18.36 19.19 -2.59
CA VAL A 271 -17.09 18.55 -2.31
C VAL A 271 -17.23 17.47 -1.25
N CYS A 272 -16.40 16.44 -1.36
CA CYS A 272 -16.14 15.43 -0.35
C CYS A 272 -14.88 15.85 0.41
N ASP A 273 -14.99 15.97 1.74
CA ASP A 273 -13.97 16.56 2.61
C ASP A 273 -13.65 15.68 3.83
N CYS A 274 -13.91 14.39 3.75
CA CYS A 274 -13.52 13.44 4.80
C CYS A 274 -13.31 12.04 4.23
N TYR A 275 -12.53 11.24 4.94
CA TYR A 275 -12.18 9.88 4.51
C TYR A 275 -13.40 9.01 4.14
N ILE A 276 -14.47 9.02 4.96
CA ILE A 276 -15.67 8.22 4.67
C ILE A 276 -16.34 8.67 3.37
N ALA A 277 -16.34 9.97 3.07
CA ALA A 277 -16.82 10.46 1.79
C ALA A 277 -15.93 10.00 0.63
N PHE A 278 -14.59 10.05 0.78
CA PHE A 278 -13.65 9.53 -0.21
C PHE A 278 -13.82 8.03 -0.45
N SER A 279 -14.01 7.25 0.61
CA SER A 279 -14.22 5.80 0.51
C SER A 279 -15.54 5.41 -0.18
N ASN A 280 -16.46 6.34 -0.35
CA ASN A 280 -17.69 6.16 -1.12
C ASN A 280 -17.55 6.55 -2.60
N LEU A 281 -16.48 7.22 -3.01
CA LEU A 281 -16.22 7.60 -4.41
C LEU A 281 -15.41 6.51 -5.11
N ARG A 282 -16.04 5.68 -5.95
CA ARG A 282 -15.38 4.53 -6.62
C ARG A 282 -14.18 4.90 -7.48
N ASN A 283 -14.16 6.08 -8.05
CA ASN A 283 -13.05 6.59 -8.87
C ASN A 283 -11.93 7.26 -8.03
N HIS A 284 -12.08 7.34 -6.71
CA HIS A 284 -11.03 7.91 -5.86
C HIS A 284 -9.82 6.96 -5.81
N PRO A 285 -8.58 7.49 -5.85
CA PRO A 285 -7.34 6.69 -5.83
C PRO A 285 -7.25 5.70 -4.66
N LEU A 286 -7.90 5.96 -3.53
CA LEU A 286 -7.99 5.05 -2.39
C LEU A 286 -8.46 3.64 -2.78
N HIS A 287 -9.45 3.54 -3.68
CA HIS A 287 -9.97 2.24 -4.10
C HIS A 287 -8.97 1.43 -4.91
N ARG A 288 -8.15 2.09 -5.73
CA ARG A 288 -7.07 1.44 -6.48
C ARG A 288 -6.00 0.89 -5.54
N ILE A 289 -5.67 1.65 -4.48
CA ILE A 289 -4.55 1.37 -3.57
C ILE A 289 -4.97 0.43 -2.43
N MET A 290 -6.11 0.70 -1.79
CA MET A 290 -6.57 -0.03 -0.60
C MET A 290 -7.58 -1.14 -0.92
N GLY A 291 -8.09 -1.22 -2.16
CA GLY A 291 -9.13 -2.18 -2.53
C GLY A 291 -10.41 -1.99 -1.70
N GLU A 292 -11.07 -3.08 -1.36
CA GLU A 292 -12.23 -3.12 -0.48
C GLU A 292 -11.93 -2.61 0.94
N GLY A 293 -10.65 -2.65 1.33
CA GLY A 293 -10.14 -2.14 2.60
C GLY A 293 -10.27 -0.63 2.78
N ALA A 294 -10.54 0.13 1.70
CA ALA A 294 -10.85 1.55 1.77
C ALA A 294 -12.04 1.84 2.71
N PHE A 295 -12.98 0.91 2.86
CA PHE A 295 -14.13 1.07 3.74
C PHE A 295 -13.73 1.22 5.22
N TRP A 296 -12.77 0.45 5.72
CA TRP A 296 -12.33 0.46 7.11
C TRP A 296 -10.93 1.01 7.37
N ARG A 297 -10.32 1.64 6.38
CA ARG A 297 -8.97 2.22 6.45
C ARG A 297 -7.85 1.19 6.70
N ILE A 298 -8.10 -0.04 6.36
CA ILE A 298 -7.13 -1.11 6.43
C ILE A 298 -6.94 -1.64 5.02
N PRO A 299 -5.74 -1.58 4.44
CA PRO A 299 -5.52 -2.06 3.08
C PRO A 299 -5.99 -3.51 2.92
N ASP A 300 -6.66 -3.77 1.81
CA ASP A 300 -6.89 -5.13 1.36
C ASP A 300 -5.55 -5.69 0.88
N LYS A 301 -5.13 -6.81 1.47
CA LYS A 301 -3.78 -7.32 1.25
C LYS A 301 -3.83 -8.52 0.31
N PRO A 302 -3.67 -8.33 -1.03
CA PRO A 302 -3.54 -9.48 -1.93
C PRO A 302 -2.31 -10.30 -1.57
N LEU A 303 -2.40 -11.61 -1.82
CA LEU A 303 -1.29 -12.53 -1.59
C LEU A 303 -0.20 -12.32 -2.63
N ILE A 304 1.01 -12.06 -2.19
CA ILE A 304 2.21 -11.96 -3.02
C ILE A 304 3.25 -12.97 -2.56
N THR A 305 3.65 -13.85 -3.46
CA THR A 305 4.68 -14.87 -3.19
C THR A 305 6.05 -14.47 -3.75
N THR A 306 6.05 -13.59 -4.74
CA THR A 306 7.28 -13.21 -5.46
C THR A 306 7.30 -11.72 -5.77
N VAL A 307 8.43 -11.07 -5.50
CA VAL A 307 8.62 -9.64 -5.78
C VAL A 307 9.87 -9.43 -6.63
N PHE A 308 9.71 -8.72 -7.75
CA PHE A 308 10.82 -8.24 -8.57
C PHE A 308 11.05 -6.76 -8.30
N PHE A 309 12.30 -6.40 -7.99
CA PHE A 309 12.71 -5.03 -7.74
C PHE A 309 13.70 -4.55 -8.80
N ASP A 310 13.43 -3.38 -9.37
CA ASP A 310 14.52 -2.60 -9.94
C ASP A 310 15.46 -2.10 -8.83
N VAL A 311 16.69 -1.71 -9.15
CA VAL A 311 17.69 -1.32 -8.16
C VAL A 311 17.85 0.19 -8.08
N ASP A 312 18.28 0.82 -9.19
CA ASP A 312 18.66 2.23 -9.21
C ASP A 312 17.44 3.16 -9.12
N GLY A 313 17.34 3.91 -8.02
CA GLY A 313 16.19 4.80 -7.77
C GLY A 313 14.93 4.06 -7.29
N THR A 314 14.98 2.72 -7.17
CA THR A 314 13.91 1.89 -6.61
C THR A 314 14.30 1.37 -5.22
N LEU A 315 15.39 0.63 -5.11
CA LEU A 315 15.96 0.18 -3.83
C LEU A 315 16.97 1.18 -3.28
N THR A 316 17.50 2.08 -4.10
CA THR A 316 18.47 3.09 -3.69
C THR A 316 17.86 4.48 -3.75
N ASP A 317 18.31 5.35 -2.82
CA ASP A 317 18.03 6.78 -2.82
C ASP A 317 18.82 7.54 -3.93
N ALA A 318 18.66 8.85 -3.98
CA ALA A 318 19.36 9.72 -4.95
C ALA A 318 20.90 9.69 -4.79
N GLN A 319 21.42 9.28 -3.63
CA GLN A 319 22.83 9.10 -3.34
C GLN A 319 23.33 7.69 -3.66
N GLY A 320 22.46 6.82 -4.18
CA GLY A 320 22.78 5.44 -4.53
C GLY A 320 22.90 4.48 -3.34
N LYS A 321 22.43 4.90 -2.15
CA LYS A 321 22.41 4.09 -0.93
C LYS A 321 21.04 3.48 -0.69
N VAL A 322 21.00 2.28 -0.09
CA VAL A 322 19.76 1.65 0.36
C VAL A 322 19.38 2.19 1.73
N PRO A 323 18.22 2.85 1.90
CA PRO A 323 17.74 3.33 3.20
C PRO A 323 17.60 2.19 4.22
N GLU A 324 17.82 2.47 5.50
CA GLU A 324 17.72 1.45 6.55
C GLU A 324 16.29 0.87 6.67
N SER A 325 15.27 1.70 6.51
CA SER A 325 13.87 1.24 6.48
C SER A 325 13.61 0.24 5.36
N TYR A 326 14.26 0.40 4.20
CA TYR A 326 14.15 -0.55 3.08
C TYR A 326 14.84 -1.88 3.40
N LYS A 327 16.03 -1.85 4.03
CA LYS A 327 16.73 -3.08 4.44
C LYS A 327 15.88 -3.89 5.42
N ASN A 328 15.30 -3.24 6.43
CA ASN A 328 14.43 -3.89 7.42
C ASN A 328 13.19 -4.52 6.74
N ALA A 329 12.56 -3.80 5.82
CA ALA A 329 11.42 -4.32 5.08
C ALA A 329 11.78 -5.48 4.15
N LEU A 330 12.92 -5.42 3.45
CA LEU A 330 13.42 -6.51 2.61
C LEU A 330 13.73 -7.76 3.44
N GLN A 331 14.34 -7.61 4.62
CA GLN A 331 14.57 -8.72 5.55
C GLN A 331 13.26 -9.34 6.03
N TYR A 332 12.27 -8.52 6.35
CA TYR A 332 10.94 -9.00 6.73
C TYR A 332 10.27 -9.77 5.57
N MET A 333 10.26 -9.19 4.36
CA MET A 333 9.65 -9.81 3.18
C MET A 333 10.33 -11.13 2.79
N ALA A 334 11.66 -11.20 2.91
CA ALA A 334 12.42 -12.40 2.56
C ALA A 334 12.11 -13.63 3.42
N GLN A 335 11.48 -13.44 4.60
CA GLN A 335 11.05 -14.56 5.47
C GLN A 335 9.87 -15.33 4.88
N SER A 336 9.08 -14.70 4.03
CA SER A 336 7.80 -15.24 3.57
C SER A 336 7.55 -15.09 2.06
N SER A 337 8.40 -14.37 1.33
CA SER A 337 8.28 -14.20 -0.12
C SER A 337 9.64 -14.35 -0.81
N SER A 338 9.60 -14.74 -2.07
CA SER A 338 10.80 -14.84 -2.90
C SER A 338 11.11 -13.48 -3.51
N LEU A 339 12.28 -12.91 -3.20
CA LEU A 339 12.73 -11.64 -3.75
C LEU A 339 13.66 -11.86 -4.92
N TYR A 340 13.48 -11.11 -6.00
CA TYR A 340 14.29 -11.11 -7.21
C TYR A 340 14.65 -9.68 -7.61
N LEU A 341 15.81 -9.53 -8.25
CA LEU A 341 16.22 -8.27 -8.86
C LEU A 341 15.79 -8.24 -10.33
N ALA A 342 15.55 -7.05 -10.89
CA ALA A 342 15.36 -6.82 -12.31
C ALA A 342 16.03 -5.50 -12.68
N THR A 343 17.29 -5.55 -13.11
CA THR A 343 18.16 -4.37 -13.18
C THR A 343 18.99 -4.34 -14.45
N SER A 344 19.35 -3.12 -14.89
CA SER A 344 20.34 -2.90 -15.92
C SER A 344 21.79 -3.17 -15.45
N LEU A 345 21.99 -3.30 -14.14
CA LEU A 345 23.30 -3.64 -13.60
C LEU A 345 23.68 -5.09 -13.92
N SER A 346 24.99 -5.35 -14.07
CA SER A 346 25.47 -6.73 -14.02
C SER A 346 25.28 -7.31 -12.62
N MET A 347 25.28 -8.63 -12.48
CA MET A 347 25.14 -9.29 -11.18
C MET A 347 26.21 -8.83 -10.17
N GLU A 348 27.45 -8.64 -10.62
CA GLU A 348 28.52 -8.13 -9.77
C GLU A 348 28.32 -6.67 -9.36
N GLN A 349 27.85 -5.83 -10.29
CA GLN A 349 27.53 -4.44 -10.00
C GLN A 349 26.41 -4.35 -8.98
N ALA A 350 25.33 -5.13 -9.14
CA ALA A 350 24.23 -5.20 -8.18
C ALA A 350 24.71 -5.69 -6.80
N ARG A 351 25.55 -6.75 -6.76
CA ARG A 351 26.14 -7.27 -5.53
C ARG A 351 27.02 -6.24 -4.80
N ARG A 352 27.84 -5.49 -5.54
CA ARG A 352 28.65 -4.41 -4.96
C ARG A 352 27.77 -3.29 -4.40
N LYS A 353 26.75 -2.91 -5.13
CA LYS A 353 25.87 -1.79 -4.79
C LYS A 353 25.02 -2.09 -3.55
N LEU A 354 24.42 -3.27 -3.47
CA LEU A 354 23.57 -3.68 -2.35
C LEU A 354 24.39 -4.19 -1.13
N GLY A 355 25.64 -4.61 -1.35
CA GLY A 355 26.45 -5.29 -0.34
C GLY A 355 26.05 -6.77 -0.16
N LYS A 356 26.98 -7.57 0.36
CA LYS A 356 26.81 -9.04 0.46
C LYS A 356 25.57 -9.45 1.22
N THR A 357 25.32 -8.85 2.39
CA THR A 357 24.21 -9.21 3.28
C THR A 357 22.85 -8.93 2.63
N LEU A 358 22.67 -7.76 2.03
CA LEU A 358 21.37 -7.42 1.42
C LEU A 358 21.15 -8.20 0.12
N PHE A 359 22.21 -8.37 -0.69
CA PHE A 359 22.15 -9.13 -1.93
C PHE A 359 21.74 -10.60 -1.68
N SER A 360 22.18 -11.20 -0.56
CA SER A 360 21.84 -12.60 -0.23
C SER A 360 20.36 -12.83 0.12
N LEU A 361 19.55 -11.77 0.31
CA LEU A 361 18.11 -11.89 0.48
C LEU A 361 17.39 -12.22 -0.84
N PHE A 362 18.02 -11.93 -1.97
CA PHE A 362 17.44 -12.17 -3.29
C PHE A 362 17.80 -13.57 -3.78
N LYS A 363 16.80 -14.32 -4.25
CA LYS A 363 16.96 -15.68 -4.80
C LYS A 363 17.50 -15.70 -6.22
N GLY A 364 17.81 -14.54 -6.78
CA GLY A 364 18.32 -14.35 -8.12
C GLY A 364 17.80 -13.08 -8.76
N GLY A 365 17.73 -13.05 -10.08
CA GLY A 365 17.23 -11.87 -10.79
C GLY A 365 17.47 -11.90 -12.30
N VAL A 366 17.02 -10.81 -12.90
CA VAL A 366 17.25 -10.39 -14.29
C VAL A 366 18.33 -9.32 -14.26
N PHE A 367 19.51 -9.63 -14.72
CA PHE A 367 20.66 -8.72 -14.74
C PHE A 367 20.96 -8.28 -16.16
N ALA A 368 21.56 -7.08 -16.29
CA ALA A 368 21.89 -6.48 -17.59
C ALA A 368 20.66 -6.47 -18.52
N ASP A 369 19.51 -5.99 -18.01
CA ASP A 369 18.25 -5.94 -18.73
C ASP A 369 17.80 -7.28 -19.36
N GLY A 370 18.30 -8.42 -18.88
CA GLY A 370 17.98 -9.77 -19.36
C GLY A 370 19.16 -10.55 -19.96
N GLY A 371 20.33 -9.95 -20.07
CA GLY A 371 21.54 -10.63 -20.56
C GLY A 371 21.99 -11.79 -19.68
N LEU A 372 21.69 -11.73 -18.37
CA LEU A 372 21.91 -12.82 -17.43
C LEU A 372 20.67 -13.00 -16.56
N LEU A 373 20.13 -14.21 -16.54
CA LEU A 373 19.07 -14.66 -15.65
C LEU A 373 19.64 -15.58 -14.58
N SER A 374 19.29 -15.36 -13.31
CA SER A 374 19.68 -16.23 -12.19
C SER A 374 18.47 -16.58 -11.35
N TYR A 375 18.21 -17.86 -11.13
CA TYR A 375 17.08 -18.36 -10.34
C TYR A 375 17.28 -19.83 -9.92
N ALA A 376 16.81 -20.20 -8.75
CA ALA A 376 16.87 -21.58 -8.23
C ALA A 376 18.26 -22.24 -8.30
N GLY A 377 19.32 -21.45 -8.07
CA GLY A 377 20.72 -21.93 -8.15
C GLY A 377 21.24 -22.15 -9.58
N GLN A 378 20.45 -21.82 -10.58
CA GLN A 378 20.84 -21.88 -12.00
C GLN A 378 21.02 -20.47 -12.56
N SER A 379 21.84 -20.35 -13.60
CA SER A 379 21.99 -19.12 -14.36
C SER A 379 21.92 -19.42 -15.85
N LYS A 380 21.27 -18.53 -16.60
CA LYS A 380 21.17 -18.58 -18.06
C LYS A 380 21.72 -17.28 -18.62
N CYS A 381 22.75 -17.39 -19.44
CA CYS A 381 23.33 -16.27 -20.13
C CYS A 381 22.82 -16.19 -21.57
N LEU A 382 22.54 -14.98 -22.05
CA LEU A 382 22.35 -14.66 -23.46
C LEU A 382 23.58 -13.85 -23.92
N PRO A 383 24.56 -14.51 -24.55
CA PRO A 383 25.83 -13.87 -24.84
C PRO A 383 25.71 -12.81 -25.92
N VAL A 384 26.50 -11.75 -25.77
CA VAL A 384 26.80 -10.79 -26.84
C VAL A 384 28.01 -11.34 -27.58
N GLU A 385 27.90 -11.61 -28.90
CA GLU A 385 28.95 -12.23 -29.67
C GLU A 385 30.26 -11.42 -29.63
N MET A 386 31.40 -12.11 -29.50
CA MET A 386 32.73 -11.53 -29.29
C MET A 386 33.27 -10.71 -30.48
N LEU A 387 32.74 -10.91 -31.68
CA LEU A 387 33.12 -10.21 -32.93
C LEU A 387 33.03 -8.68 -32.85
N LEU A 388 32.37 -8.15 -31.82
CA LEU A 388 32.21 -6.71 -31.64
C LEU A 388 33.48 -6.03 -31.13
N ILE A 389 34.23 -6.67 -30.25
CA ILE A 389 35.39 -6.02 -29.60
C ILE A 389 36.63 -6.14 -30.47
N GLU A 390 36.81 -7.25 -31.18
CA GLU A 390 37.89 -7.38 -32.14
C GLU A 390 37.76 -6.32 -33.24
N ALA A 391 36.56 -6.09 -33.78
CA ALA A 391 36.32 -5.03 -34.76
C ALA A 391 36.47 -3.60 -34.20
N LEU A 392 36.06 -3.35 -32.95
CA LEU A 392 36.26 -2.05 -32.29
C LEU A 392 37.70 -1.85 -31.81
N SER A 393 38.42 -2.92 -31.46
CA SER A 393 39.82 -2.83 -31.04
C SER A 393 40.78 -2.64 -32.23
N ASP A 394 40.51 -3.26 -33.35
CA ASP A 394 41.41 -3.17 -34.53
C ASP A 394 41.27 -1.83 -35.27
N GLU A 395 40.05 -1.22 -35.31
CA GLU A 395 39.84 0.07 -35.96
C GLU A 395 40.07 1.28 -35.05
N LEU A 396 39.71 1.20 -33.79
CA LEU A 396 39.80 2.32 -32.81
C LEU A 396 41.09 2.31 -31.97
N LEU A 397 41.83 1.20 -31.96
CA LEU A 397 43.14 1.04 -31.30
C LEU A 397 44.29 0.96 -32.30
N SER A 398 44.05 1.12 -33.61
CA SER A 398 45.13 1.20 -34.60
C SER A 398 46.00 2.42 -34.29
N ASP A 399 47.31 2.20 -34.20
CA ASP A 399 48.33 3.20 -33.87
C ASP A 399 48.31 4.45 -34.80
N GLU A 400 47.67 4.39 -35.95
CA GLU A 400 47.48 5.54 -36.86
C GLU A 400 46.48 6.57 -36.38
N VAL A 401 45.43 6.18 -35.61
CA VAL A 401 44.46 7.12 -35.01
C VAL A 401 45.01 7.71 -33.71
N LEU A 402 45.86 7.00 -33.00
CA LEU A 402 46.47 7.44 -31.72
C LEU A 402 47.67 8.37 -31.89
N SER A 403 48.28 8.44 -33.07
CA SER A 403 49.51 9.23 -33.31
C SER A 403 49.26 10.74 -33.48
N ASN A 404 48.02 11.20 -33.69
CA ASN A 404 47.68 12.61 -33.95
C ASN A 404 46.76 13.28 -32.95
N THR A 405 46.27 12.60 -31.92
CA THR A 405 45.45 13.21 -30.87
C THR A 405 45.84 12.65 -29.50
N CYS A 406 46.10 13.52 -28.53
CA CYS A 406 46.30 13.18 -27.10
C CYS A 406 45.05 12.58 -26.43
N GLU A 407 44.34 11.66 -27.07
CA GLU A 407 43.12 11.07 -26.53
C GLU A 407 43.43 9.73 -25.87
N GLU A 408 43.09 9.63 -24.58
CA GLU A 408 43.22 8.38 -23.84
C GLU A 408 42.30 7.28 -24.43
N PRO A 409 42.73 6.01 -24.46
CA PRO A 409 41.97 4.90 -25.04
C PRO A 409 40.62 4.69 -24.33
N ILE A 410 39.65 4.21 -25.10
CA ILE A 410 38.31 3.86 -24.59
C ILE A 410 38.45 2.72 -23.60
N LYS A 411 37.94 2.92 -22.37
CA LYS A 411 37.94 1.84 -21.38
C LYS A 411 36.72 0.94 -21.58
N ILE A 412 36.99 -0.30 -22.01
CA ILE A 412 35.97 -1.34 -22.16
C ILE A 412 35.95 -2.21 -20.90
N THR A 413 34.78 -2.43 -20.37
CA THR A 413 34.52 -3.35 -19.25
C THR A 413 33.55 -4.43 -19.71
N THR A 414 33.97 -5.68 -19.64
CA THR A 414 33.16 -6.85 -19.96
C THR A 414 32.51 -7.40 -18.70
N HIS A 415 31.27 -7.89 -18.85
CA HIS A 415 30.58 -8.63 -17.80
C HIS A 415 30.23 -10.01 -18.33
N SER A 416 30.81 -11.05 -17.70
CA SER A 416 30.70 -12.43 -18.16
C SER A 416 30.17 -13.36 -17.07
N TYR A 417 29.62 -14.47 -17.50
CA TYR A 417 29.23 -15.61 -16.67
C TYR A 417 29.67 -16.88 -17.35
N GLU A 418 30.42 -17.74 -16.66
CA GLU A 418 30.99 -19.00 -17.21
C GLU A 418 31.71 -18.80 -18.57
N GLY A 419 32.47 -17.72 -18.69
CA GLY A 419 33.22 -17.38 -19.90
C GLY A 419 32.39 -16.73 -21.00
N GLN A 420 31.08 -16.62 -20.89
CA GLN A 420 30.20 -15.95 -21.85
C GLN A 420 29.96 -14.50 -21.45
N ILE A 421 30.23 -13.56 -22.35
CA ILE A 421 29.99 -12.13 -22.10
C ILE A 421 28.55 -11.78 -22.42
N TYR A 422 27.84 -11.23 -21.47
CA TYR A 422 26.43 -10.83 -21.61
C TYR A 422 26.22 -9.32 -21.62
N LYS A 423 27.25 -8.54 -21.31
CA LYS A 423 27.17 -7.07 -21.29
C LYS A 423 28.57 -6.47 -21.51
N TYR A 424 28.60 -5.43 -22.33
CA TYR A 424 29.74 -4.53 -22.44
C TYR A 424 29.37 -3.15 -21.87
N SER A 425 30.36 -2.50 -21.24
CA SER A 425 30.27 -1.12 -20.78
C SER A 425 31.47 -0.36 -21.30
N LEU A 426 31.25 0.61 -22.18
CA LEU A 426 32.28 1.43 -22.80
C LEU A 426 32.24 2.83 -22.16
N LEU A 427 33.35 3.25 -21.57
CA LEU A 427 33.51 4.57 -21.01
C LEU A 427 33.94 5.53 -22.12
N VAL A 428 33.07 6.45 -22.51
CA VAL A 428 33.30 7.50 -23.50
C VAL A 428 33.52 8.84 -22.83
N ARG A 429 34.51 9.58 -23.25
CA ARG A 429 34.96 10.81 -22.59
C ARG A 429 34.51 12.08 -23.29
N ASN A 430 34.28 12.02 -24.60
CA ASN A 430 33.86 13.16 -25.38
C ASN A 430 32.75 12.80 -26.39
N LYS A 431 32.19 13.85 -26.99
CA LYS A 431 31.08 13.74 -27.94
C LYS A 431 31.49 13.00 -29.23
N LYS A 432 32.71 13.22 -29.73
CA LYS A 432 33.19 12.61 -30.96
C LYS A 432 33.34 11.09 -30.82
N GLN A 433 34.04 10.61 -29.79
CA GLN A 433 34.14 9.17 -29.47
C GLN A 433 32.76 8.52 -29.33
N ARG A 434 31.82 9.20 -28.67
CA ARG A 434 30.45 8.69 -28.53
C ARG A 434 29.77 8.50 -29.88
N GLU A 435 29.83 9.49 -30.76
CA GLU A 435 29.16 9.48 -32.05
C GLU A 435 29.74 8.42 -32.98
N GLU A 436 31.05 8.27 -32.98
CA GLU A 436 31.76 7.23 -33.75
C GLU A 436 31.40 5.82 -33.30
N ILE A 437 31.42 5.55 -31.98
CA ILE A 437 31.00 4.25 -31.41
C ILE A 437 29.54 3.95 -31.70
N LEU A 438 28.63 4.92 -31.49
CA LEU A 438 27.23 4.71 -31.77
C LEU A 438 26.93 4.45 -33.23
N ALA A 439 27.64 5.09 -34.16
CA ALA A 439 27.51 4.85 -35.60
C ALA A 439 27.87 3.41 -35.95
N GLN A 440 29.01 2.90 -35.44
CA GLN A 440 29.46 1.53 -35.70
C GLN A 440 28.55 0.46 -35.07
N LEU A 441 27.97 0.77 -33.88
CA LEU A 441 27.13 -0.18 -33.17
C LEU A 441 25.69 -0.24 -33.71
N ASN A 442 25.16 0.86 -34.24
CA ASN A 442 23.77 0.94 -34.71
C ASN A 442 23.49 0.08 -35.97
N GLU A 443 24.51 -0.33 -36.69
CA GLU A 443 24.38 -1.22 -37.85
C GLU A 443 24.26 -2.71 -37.48
N ARG A 444 24.29 -3.04 -36.18
CA ARG A 444 24.33 -4.42 -35.67
C ARG A 444 23.11 -4.76 -34.79
N PRO A 445 22.75 -6.04 -34.64
CA PRO A 445 21.58 -6.46 -33.88
C PRO A 445 21.82 -6.45 -32.36
N TYR A 446 22.15 -5.28 -31.80
CA TYR A 446 22.36 -5.09 -30.37
C TYR A 446 21.40 -4.04 -29.80
N GLN A 447 21.10 -4.13 -28.50
CA GLN A 447 20.53 -3.01 -27.79
C GLN A 447 21.63 -2.16 -27.18
N ILE A 448 21.58 -0.87 -27.47
CA ILE A 448 22.59 0.10 -27.08
C ILE A 448 21.93 1.16 -26.19
N PHE A 449 22.48 1.36 -25.02
CA PHE A 449 22.03 2.38 -24.08
C PHE A 449 23.16 3.35 -23.79
N TYR A 450 22.89 4.64 -23.93
CA TYR A 450 23.81 5.67 -23.51
C TYR A 450 23.29 6.39 -22.27
N LYS A 451 24.10 6.37 -21.22
CA LYS A 451 23.94 7.20 -20.03
C LYS A 451 25.32 7.74 -19.69
N ALA A 452 25.54 9.03 -20.01
CA ALA A 452 26.86 9.66 -19.86
C ALA A 452 27.54 9.29 -18.52
N PRO A 453 28.79 8.91 -18.54
CA PRO A 453 29.70 8.75 -19.67
C PRO A 453 29.75 7.32 -20.28
N LEU A 454 28.76 6.46 -20.02
CA LEU A 454 28.81 5.03 -20.41
C LEU A 454 27.87 4.71 -21.57
N ILE A 455 28.39 3.96 -22.55
CA ILE A 455 27.62 3.19 -23.53
C ILE A 455 27.53 1.75 -23.02
N THR A 456 26.33 1.20 -22.96
CA THR A 456 26.06 -0.19 -22.59
C THR A 456 25.57 -0.94 -23.82
N VAL A 457 26.12 -2.11 -24.09
CA VAL A 457 25.76 -3.01 -25.20
C VAL A 457 25.31 -4.34 -24.62
N ILE A 458 24.10 -4.78 -25.02
CA ILE A 458 23.53 -6.08 -24.64
C ILE A 458 22.89 -6.75 -25.85
N HIS A 459 22.54 -8.03 -25.73
CA HIS A 459 21.87 -8.79 -26.79
C HIS A 459 20.53 -8.14 -27.18
N HIS A 460 20.15 -8.16 -28.45
CA HIS A 460 18.97 -7.46 -28.95
C HIS A 460 17.63 -8.05 -28.48
N GLU A 461 17.59 -9.34 -28.17
CA GLU A 461 16.36 -10.05 -27.76
C GLU A 461 16.08 -9.99 -26.25
N VAL A 462 16.94 -9.33 -25.46
CA VAL A 462 16.77 -9.29 -24.01
C VAL A 462 15.96 -8.09 -23.54
N SER A 463 15.19 -8.29 -22.51
CA SER A 463 14.54 -7.22 -21.76
C SER A 463 14.25 -7.67 -20.32
N LYS A 464 14.10 -6.71 -19.40
CA LYS A 464 13.67 -7.00 -18.03
C LYS A 464 12.36 -7.80 -18.02
N LYS A 465 11.42 -7.46 -18.91
CA LYS A 465 10.12 -8.13 -19.04
C LYS A 465 10.28 -9.58 -19.42
N GLU A 466 10.97 -9.86 -20.52
CA GLU A 466 11.16 -11.23 -21.01
C GLU A 466 11.94 -12.09 -20.02
N GLY A 467 12.99 -11.51 -19.38
CA GLY A 467 13.73 -12.17 -18.33
C GLY A 467 12.88 -12.54 -17.14
N MET A 468 12.03 -11.62 -16.65
CA MET A 468 11.07 -11.88 -15.58
C MET A 468 10.08 -12.99 -15.94
N LEU A 469 9.48 -12.92 -17.13
CA LEU A 469 8.52 -13.93 -17.60
C LEU A 469 9.17 -15.32 -17.75
N GLN A 470 10.43 -15.40 -18.20
CA GLN A 470 11.17 -16.65 -18.25
C GLN A 470 11.39 -17.23 -16.84
N ILE A 471 11.78 -16.40 -15.86
CA ILE A 471 11.91 -16.83 -14.46
C ILE A 471 10.54 -17.30 -13.90
N CYS A 472 9.48 -16.54 -14.13
CA CYS A 472 8.12 -16.93 -13.69
C CYS A 472 7.70 -18.27 -14.30
N LYS A 473 7.96 -18.47 -15.60
CA LYS A 473 7.65 -19.73 -16.29
C LYS A 473 8.48 -20.89 -15.74
N ALA A 474 9.77 -20.70 -15.55
CA ALA A 474 10.67 -21.74 -15.05
C ALA A 474 10.33 -22.18 -13.61
N LEU A 475 9.81 -21.26 -12.80
CA LEU A 475 9.41 -21.51 -11.42
C LEU A 475 7.91 -21.81 -11.25
N ASN A 476 7.16 -21.91 -12.37
CA ASN A 476 5.71 -22.12 -12.39
C ASN A 476 4.94 -21.10 -11.51
N LEU A 477 5.31 -19.82 -11.61
CA LEU A 477 4.69 -18.73 -10.85
C LEU A 477 3.51 -18.15 -11.62
N SER A 478 2.34 -18.07 -10.97
CA SER A 478 1.20 -17.32 -11.53
C SER A 478 1.45 -15.82 -11.40
N PRO A 479 1.23 -15.02 -12.48
CA PRO A 479 1.36 -13.57 -12.45
C PRO A 479 0.54 -12.88 -11.35
N GLU A 480 -0.57 -13.48 -10.93
CA GLU A 480 -1.46 -12.96 -9.87
C GLU A 480 -0.77 -12.84 -8.51
N TYR A 481 0.30 -13.62 -8.27
CA TYR A 481 1.07 -13.61 -7.02
C TYR A 481 2.42 -12.90 -7.17
N VAL A 482 2.62 -12.20 -8.29
CA VAL A 482 3.86 -11.47 -8.58
C VAL A 482 3.63 -9.98 -8.43
N LEU A 483 4.51 -9.32 -7.67
CA LEU A 483 4.62 -7.87 -7.56
C LEU A 483 5.89 -7.40 -8.27
N VAL A 484 5.77 -6.34 -9.06
CA VAL A 484 6.91 -5.68 -9.71
C VAL A 484 7.02 -4.25 -9.21
N VAL A 485 8.22 -3.85 -8.77
CA VAL A 485 8.52 -2.53 -8.22
C VAL A 485 9.56 -1.83 -9.07
N GLY A 486 9.27 -0.60 -9.50
CA GLY A 486 10.15 0.20 -10.35
C GLY A 486 10.01 1.70 -10.13
N ASN A 487 10.86 2.50 -10.81
CA ASN A 487 10.89 3.96 -10.67
C ASN A 487 10.82 4.74 -11.98
N SER A 488 11.01 4.10 -13.12
CA SER A 488 11.08 4.75 -14.43
C SER A 488 10.17 4.09 -15.47
N LEU A 489 9.86 4.80 -16.54
CA LEU A 489 9.09 4.23 -17.67
C LEU A 489 9.77 3.04 -18.33
N LYS A 490 11.08 2.85 -18.15
CA LYS A 490 11.80 1.66 -18.60
C LYS A 490 11.35 0.37 -17.90
N ASP A 491 10.79 0.50 -16.68
CA ASP A 491 10.25 -0.63 -15.91
C ASP A 491 8.81 -0.98 -16.31
N TRP A 492 8.10 -0.05 -16.98
CA TRP A 492 6.71 -0.23 -17.33
C TRP A 492 6.41 -1.50 -18.15
N PRO A 493 7.21 -1.90 -19.16
CA PRO A 493 6.96 -3.15 -19.88
C PRO A 493 6.91 -4.37 -18.97
N MET A 494 7.77 -4.44 -17.95
CA MET A 494 7.78 -5.50 -16.94
C MET A 494 6.59 -5.36 -15.97
N MET A 495 6.33 -4.15 -15.50
CA MET A 495 5.25 -3.85 -14.55
C MET A 495 3.86 -4.09 -15.15
N SER A 496 3.66 -3.82 -16.43
CA SER A 496 2.38 -4.04 -17.13
C SER A 496 2.06 -5.51 -17.41
N ALA A 497 3.04 -6.40 -17.23
CA ALA A 497 2.86 -7.84 -17.45
C ALA A 497 2.22 -8.57 -16.26
N VAL A 498 2.03 -7.89 -15.12
CA VAL A 498 1.47 -8.46 -13.89
C VAL A 498 0.38 -7.57 -13.30
N PRO A 499 -0.60 -8.11 -12.56
CA PRO A 499 -1.67 -7.32 -11.93
C PRO A 499 -1.19 -6.37 -10.84
N HIS A 500 -0.07 -6.69 -10.17
CA HIS A 500 0.46 -5.94 -9.04
C HIS A 500 1.74 -5.19 -9.45
N SER A 501 1.57 -3.97 -9.94
CA SER A 501 2.65 -3.05 -10.30
C SER A 501 2.75 -1.91 -9.29
N CYS A 502 3.96 -1.60 -8.85
CA CYS A 502 4.22 -0.57 -7.85
C CYS A 502 5.32 0.39 -8.31
N ALA A 503 4.99 1.68 -8.39
CA ALA A 503 5.97 2.74 -8.56
C ALA A 503 6.42 3.25 -7.19
N VAL A 504 7.72 3.54 -6.99
CA VAL A 504 8.17 4.21 -5.76
C VAL A 504 7.68 5.67 -5.73
N MET A 505 7.67 6.29 -4.55
CA MET A 505 7.16 7.67 -4.38
C MET A 505 7.90 8.69 -5.25
N ASP A 506 9.20 8.54 -5.42
CA ASP A 506 10.05 9.42 -6.22
C ASP A 506 10.16 8.99 -7.69
N ALA A 507 9.35 8.03 -8.14
CA ALA A 507 9.29 7.58 -9.51
C ALA A 507 8.79 8.67 -10.47
N GLU A 508 9.07 8.49 -11.76
CA GLU A 508 8.55 9.35 -12.83
C GLU A 508 7.02 9.48 -12.74
N CYS A 509 6.49 10.71 -12.90
CA CYS A 509 5.06 10.97 -12.79
C CYS A 509 4.22 10.08 -13.71
N ALA A 510 4.65 9.92 -14.96
CA ALA A 510 3.97 9.07 -15.93
C ALA A 510 3.95 7.58 -15.55
N LEU A 511 4.93 7.09 -14.79
CA LEU A 511 4.92 5.73 -14.25
C LEU A 511 3.93 5.62 -13.08
N LYS A 512 3.92 6.62 -12.17
CA LYS A 512 2.99 6.64 -11.02
C LYS A 512 1.52 6.65 -11.46
N GLU A 513 1.21 7.33 -12.55
CA GLU A 513 -0.14 7.35 -13.13
C GLU A 513 -0.58 5.99 -13.67
N ARG A 514 0.34 5.20 -14.20
CA ARG A 514 0.08 3.87 -14.79
C ARG A 514 0.09 2.75 -13.77
N ALA A 515 1.02 2.81 -12.81
CA ALA A 515 1.18 1.79 -11.79
C ALA A 515 -0.07 1.67 -10.90
N ARG A 516 -0.39 0.43 -10.50
CA ARG A 516 -1.52 0.17 -9.60
C ARG A 516 -1.29 0.78 -8.21
N TYR A 517 -0.05 0.71 -7.71
CA TYR A 517 0.34 1.22 -6.39
C TYR A 517 1.44 2.27 -6.53
N THR A 518 1.49 3.19 -5.58
CA THR A 518 2.61 4.13 -5.41
C THR A 518 3.07 4.03 -3.96
N LEU A 519 4.09 3.19 -3.71
CA LEU A 519 4.58 2.83 -2.38
C LEU A 519 6.09 2.67 -2.41
N ASN A 520 6.76 3.16 -1.38
CA ASN A 520 8.17 2.82 -1.17
C ASN A 520 8.33 1.37 -0.67
N PRO A 521 9.49 0.73 -0.89
CA PRO A 521 9.73 -0.66 -0.49
C PRO A 521 9.43 -0.96 0.98
N ASP A 522 9.66 -0.01 1.88
CA ASP A 522 9.37 -0.14 3.31
C ASP A 522 7.88 -0.14 3.66
N ARG A 523 7.00 0.16 2.72
CA ARG A 523 5.54 0.14 2.89
C ARG A 523 4.87 -1.10 2.29
N LEU A 524 5.56 -1.86 1.46
CA LEU A 524 4.99 -3.03 0.79
C LEU A 524 4.40 -4.07 1.77
N PRO A 525 5.05 -4.41 2.90
CA PRO A 525 4.48 -5.37 3.85
C PRO A 525 3.11 -4.96 4.38
N ALA A 526 2.86 -3.66 4.50
CA ALA A 526 1.58 -3.14 4.99
C ALA A 526 0.42 -3.29 3.99
N PHE A 527 0.72 -3.48 2.70
CA PHE A 527 -0.26 -3.56 1.61
C PHE A 527 -0.42 -4.96 1.03
N PHE A 528 0.45 -5.90 1.37
CA PHE A 528 0.44 -7.25 0.81
C PHE A 528 0.56 -8.31 1.89
N HIS A 529 -0.18 -9.42 1.74
CA HIS A 529 0.12 -10.66 2.42
C HIS A 529 1.31 -11.32 1.73
N LEU A 530 2.43 -11.34 2.43
CA LEU A 530 3.68 -11.91 1.97
C LEU A 530 3.77 -13.32 2.59
N ASN A 531 3.40 -14.34 1.83
CA ASN A 531 3.48 -15.72 2.30
C ASN A 531 4.30 -16.54 1.33
N SER A 532 5.23 -17.33 1.88
CA SER A 532 5.81 -18.44 1.16
C SER A 532 4.72 -19.49 0.98
N TYR A 533 4.10 -19.53 -0.21
CA TYR A 533 3.50 -20.79 -0.63
C TYR A 533 4.66 -21.77 -0.80
N THR A 534 4.89 -22.62 0.17
CA THR A 534 5.48 -23.91 -0.10
C THR A 534 4.48 -24.58 -1.03
N LEU A 535 4.79 -24.56 -2.32
CA LEU A 535 4.20 -25.49 -3.27
C LEU A 535 4.61 -26.87 -2.77
N GLU A 536 3.82 -27.43 -1.86
CA GLU A 536 3.83 -28.86 -1.62
C GLU A 536 3.52 -29.46 -2.99
N LYS A 537 4.54 -30.11 -3.52
CA LYS A 537 4.46 -30.91 -4.74
C LYS A 537 3.26 -31.85 -4.58
N LYS A 538 2.19 -31.62 -5.32
CA LYS A 538 1.25 -32.65 -5.68
C LYS A 538 1.84 -33.49 -6.80
#